data_a0dddb6280542a92e84ad41d9411f3f3
#
_entry.id   a0dddb6280542a92e84ad41d9411f3f3
#
_cell.length_a   1.000
_cell.length_b   1.000
_cell.length_c   1.000
_cell.angle_alpha   90.00
_cell.angle_beta   90.00
_cell.angle_gamma   90.00
#
_symmetry.space_group_name_H-M   'P 1'
#
loop_
_entity.id
_entity.type
_entity.pdbx_description
1 polymer ?
#
loop_
_entity_poly.entity_id
_entity_poly.type
_entity_poly.pdbx_seq_one_letter_code
_entity_poly.pdbx_strand_id
1 'polypeptide(L)'
;MSKLFIQIFVFSCFVNFSFSQVGEINIVQDSLITKIEDLKIKIDKESFKSEFYTIQIFYGSLEKSKEIIESFKDKFPEEKASLSFETPNYKVQFGKYKFRIRGIKKLDTVKRYFPAAFLLKKVL
;
A
#
# COMPACT_ATOMS: atom_id res chain seq x y z
N MET A 1 47.38 39.71 -37.66
CA MET A 1 46.35 38.61 -37.76
C MET A 1 46.88 37.26 -37.26
N SER A 2 48.10 36.89 -37.58
CA SER A 2 48.63 35.58 -37.15
C SER A 2 48.71 35.37 -35.60
N LYS A 3 49.04 36.40 -34.83
CA LYS A 3 49.15 36.32 -33.38
C LYS A 3 47.77 36.06 -32.72
N LEU A 4 46.73 36.65 -33.26
CA LEU A 4 45.35 36.49 -32.76
C LEU A 4 44.81 35.07 -33.04
N PHE A 5 45.14 34.48 -34.16
CA PHE A 5 44.81 33.08 -34.47
C PHE A 5 45.51 32.08 -33.55
N ILE A 6 46.77 32.36 -33.20
CA ILE A 6 47.53 31.51 -32.27
C ILE A 6 46.94 31.59 -30.85
N GLN A 7 46.52 32.77 -30.39
CA GLN A 7 45.85 32.91 -29.09
C GLN A 7 44.52 32.17 -29.03
N ILE A 8 43.70 32.24 -30.09
CA ILE A 8 42.41 31.53 -30.15
C ILE A 8 42.63 30.01 -30.17
N PHE A 9 43.66 29.57 -30.89
CA PHE A 9 43.97 28.12 -30.94
C PHE A 9 44.44 27.55 -29.60
N VAL A 10 45.30 28.29 -28.85
CA VAL A 10 45.76 27.94 -27.53
C VAL A 10 44.60 27.92 -26.54
N PHE A 11 43.69 28.91 -26.61
CA PHE A 11 42.51 28.94 -25.73
C PHE A 11 41.54 27.79 -26.04
N SER A 12 41.39 27.38 -27.31
CA SER A 12 40.55 26.24 -27.68
C SER A 12 41.09 24.89 -27.16
N CYS A 13 42.39 24.72 -27.02
CA CYS A 13 42.99 23.50 -26.45
C CYS A 13 42.75 23.37 -24.97
N PHE A 14 42.58 24.46 -24.19
CA PHE A 14 42.30 24.41 -22.76
C PHE A 14 40.88 23.98 -22.42
N VAL A 15 39.92 24.13 -23.32
CA VAL A 15 38.49 23.81 -23.07
C VAL A 15 38.21 22.30 -23.08
N ASN A 16 39.10 21.46 -23.65
CA ASN A 16 38.87 20.04 -23.80
C ASN A 16 39.32 19.16 -22.61
N PHE A 17 39.88 19.74 -21.55
CA PHE A 17 40.26 18.98 -20.34
C PHE A 17 39.16 18.95 -19.28
N SER A 18 37.91 18.85 -19.68
CA SER A 18 36.83 18.53 -18.75
C SER A 18 36.82 17.02 -18.49
N PHE A 19 37.66 16.56 -17.57
CA PHE A 19 37.54 15.20 -17.06
C PHE A 19 36.24 15.10 -16.26
N SER A 20 35.28 14.37 -16.79
CA SER A 20 34.13 13.92 -16.05
C SER A 20 34.64 13.04 -14.89
N GLN A 21 34.59 13.55 -13.69
CA GLN A 21 34.86 12.76 -12.48
C GLN A 21 33.71 11.76 -12.34
N VAL A 22 33.94 10.52 -12.71
CA VAL A 22 33.08 9.39 -12.32
C VAL A 22 33.30 9.20 -10.84
N GLY A 23 32.40 9.77 -10.05
CA GLY A 23 32.39 9.56 -8.61
C GLY A 23 32.00 8.11 -8.33
N GLU A 24 32.97 7.27 -8.02
CA GLU A 24 32.72 5.93 -7.50
C GLU A 24 32.25 6.06 -6.05
N ILE A 25 30.93 5.90 -5.85
CA ILE A 25 30.35 5.88 -4.50
C ILE A 25 30.63 4.51 -3.92
N ASN A 26 31.75 4.37 -3.21
CA ASN A 26 32.05 3.16 -2.46
C ASN A 26 31.34 3.25 -1.10
N ILE A 27 30.11 2.74 -1.04
CA ILE A 27 29.35 2.64 0.21
C ILE A 27 29.86 1.42 0.95
N VAL A 28 30.79 1.62 1.90
CA VAL A 28 31.17 0.59 2.86
C VAL A 28 30.02 0.46 3.86
N GLN A 29 29.05 -0.38 3.50
CA GLN A 29 27.89 -0.66 4.35
C GLN A 29 28.29 -1.70 5.40
N ASP A 30 28.02 -1.42 6.67
CA ASP A 30 28.22 -2.37 7.75
C ASP A 30 27.34 -3.61 7.48
N SER A 31 27.90 -4.81 7.69
CA SER A 31 27.19 -6.08 7.50
C SER A 31 25.89 -6.20 8.31
N LEU A 32 25.77 -5.43 9.39
CA LEU A 32 24.54 -5.31 10.18
C LEU A 32 23.42 -4.60 9.42
N ILE A 33 23.75 -3.56 8.66
CA ILE A 33 22.74 -2.80 7.89
C ILE A 33 22.14 -3.69 6.80
N THR A 34 22.95 -4.44 6.09
CA THR A 34 22.49 -5.39 5.07
C THR A 34 21.57 -6.45 5.66
N LYS A 35 21.90 -6.98 6.85
CA LYS A 35 21.02 -7.93 7.56
C LYS A 35 19.69 -7.32 7.98
N ILE A 36 19.70 -6.07 8.42
CA ILE A 36 18.47 -5.35 8.80
C ILE A 36 17.58 -5.11 7.57
N GLU A 37 18.18 -4.73 6.44
CA GLU A 37 17.44 -4.54 5.18
C GLU A 37 16.79 -5.85 4.69
N ASP A 38 17.53 -6.95 4.69
CA ASP A 38 17.01 -8.27 4.33
C ASP A 38 15.88 -8.74 5.26
N LEU A 39 16.04 -8.49 6.56
CA LEU A 39 15.02 -8.80 7.55
C LEU A 39 13.76 -7.98 7.31
N LYS A 40 13.92 -6.68 7.06
CA LYS A 40 12.82 -5.77 6.76
C LYS A 40 12.06 -6.20 5.50
N ILE A 41 12.78 -6.54 4.43
CA ILE A 41 12.18 -7.03 3.18
C ILE A 41 11.38 -8.32 3.42
N LYS A 42 11.88 -9.23 4.25
CA LYS A 42 11.17 -10.47 4.62
C LYS A 42 9.89 -10.17 5.40
N ILE A 43 10.00 -9.34 6.43
CA ILE A 43 8.86 -8.93 7.27
C ILE A 43 7.80 -8.22 6.41
N ASP A 44 8.19 -7.29 5.55
CA ASP A 44 7.27 -6.57 4.66
C ASP A 44 6.57 -7.52 3.67
N LYS A 45 7.28 -8.52 3.13
CA LYS A 45 6.69 -9.55 2.26
C LYS A 45 5.69 -10.44 3.00
N GLU A 46 5.98 -10.83 4.22
CA GLU A 46 5.09 -11.65 5.05
C GLU A 46 3.86 -10.85 5.48
N SER A 47 4.05 -9.62 5.94
CA SER A 47 2.95 -8.70 6.27
C SER A 47 2.05 -8.44 5.08
N PHE A 48 2.61 -8.23 3.89
CA PHE A 48 1.81 -8.05 2.68
C PHE A 48 1.02 -9.30 2.28
N LYS A 49 1.52 -10.50 2.57
CA LYS A 49 0.79 -11.76 2.34
C LYS A 49 -0.37 -11.94 3.31
N SER A 50 -0.20 -11.48 4.54
CA SER A 50 -1.19 -11.61 5.62
C SER A 50 -2.20 -10.46 5.66
N GLU A 51 -1.92 -9.34 5.00
CA GLU A 51 -2.82 -8.19 4.94
C GLU A 51 -3.97 -8.40 3.94
N PHE A 52 -5.16 -8.03 4.37
CA PHE A 52 -6.35 -8.01 3.51
C PHE A 52 -7.30 -6.89 3.93
N TYR A 53 -8.19 -6.55 3.02
CA TYR A 53 -9.25 -5.58 3.27
C TYR A 53 -10.58 -6.31 3.43
N THR A 54 -11.39 -5.86 4.39
CA THR A 54 -12.75 -6.34 4.63
C THR A 54 -13.69 -5.15 4.75
N ILE A 55 -14.95 -5.36 4.43
CA ILE A 55 -15.96 -4.32 4.56
C ILE A 55 -16.73 -4.56 5.85
N GLN A 56 -16.75 -3.58 6.74
CA GLN A 56 -17.61 -3.59 7.91
C GLN A 56 -18.92 -2.87 7.58
N ILE A 57 -20.03 -3.56 7.81
CA ILE A 57 -21.38 -3.06 7.49
C ILE A 57 -22.01 -2.44 8.72
N PHE A 58 -21.79 -3.06 9.88
CA PHE A 58 -22.44 -2.67 11.13
C PHE A 58 -21.54 -2.92 12.34
N TYR A 59 -21.79 -2.13 13.38
CA TYR A 59 -21.18 -2.25 14.70
C TYR A 59 -22.21 -1.87 15.77
N GLY A 60 -22.52 -2.78 16.69
CA GLY A 60 -23.50 -2.49 17.75
C GLY A 60 -24.02 -3.75 18.45
N SER A 61 -25.30 -3.74 18.82
CA SER A 61 -25.93 -4.83 19.56
C SER A 61 -26.05 -6.12 18.74
N LEU A 62 -26.16 -7.26 19.42
CA LEU A 62 -26.32 -8.56 18.78
C LEU A 62 -27.60 -8.65 17.94
N GLU A 63 -28.70 -8.13 18.47
CA GLU A 63 -30.02 -8.20 17.81
C GLU A 63 -29.98 -7.49 16.46
N LYS A 64 -29.54 -6.22 16.47
CA LYS A 64 -29.39 -5.44 15.23
C LYS A 64 -28.36 -6.05 14.27
N SER A 65 -27.31 -6.66 14.80
CA SER A 65 -26.33 -7.34 13.95
C SER A 65 -26.93 -8.51 13.18
N LYS A 66 -27.82 -9.28 13.81
CA LYS A 66 -28.55 -10.37 13.15
C LYS A 66 -29.51 -9.86 12.07
N GLU A 67 -30.30 -8.81 12.36
CA GLU A 67 -31.17 -8.18 11.39
C GLU A 67 -30.39 -7.67 10.16
N ILE A 68 -29.23 -7.04 10.39
CA ILE A 68 -28.36 -6.56 9.32
C ILE A 68 -27.81 -7.70 8.48
N ILE A 69 -27.45 -8.81 9.09
CA ILE A 69 -26.97 -10.01 8.36
C ILE A 69 -28.07 -10.58 7.46
N GLU A 70 -29.29 -10.68 7.95
CA GLU A 70 -30.44 -11.15 7.17
C GLU A 70 -30.72 -10.19 6.00
N SER A 71 -30.82 -8.90 6.27
CA SER A 71 -30.99 -7.87 5.24
C SER A 71 -29.86 -7.88 4.21
N PHE A 72 -28.63 -8.11 4.66
CA PHE A 72 -27.47 -8.21 3.76
C PHE A 72 -27.55 -9.45 2.87
N LYS A 73 -27.94 -10.59 3.41
CA LYS A 73 -28.11 -11.83 2.68
C LYS A 73 -29.18 -11.72 1.59
N ASP A 74 -30.27 -11.00 1.87
CA ASP A 74 -31.33 -10.75 0.88
C ASP A 74 -30.84 -9.89 -0.28
N LYS A 75 -29.98 -8.90 -0.02
CA LYS A 75 -29.43 -8.00 -1.07
C LYS A 75 -28.23 -8.59 -1.79
N PHE A 76 -27.45 -9.42 -1.12
CA PHE A 76 -26.20 -9.99 -1.61
C PHE A 76 -26.12 -11.50 -1.32
N PRO A 77 -26.95 -12.34 -1.94
CA PRO A 77 -27.06 -13.77 -1.63
C PRO A 77 -25.77 -14.55 -1.92
N GLU A 78 -24.94 -14.06 -2.81
CA GLU A 78 -23.66 -14.67 -3.15
C GLU A 78 -22.55 -14.40 -2.12
N GLU A 79 -22.75 -13.41 -1.25
CA GLU A 79 -21.75 -12.95 -0.28
C GLU A 79 -22.10 -13.47 1.13
N LYS A 80 -21.07 -13.86 1.87
CA LYS A 80 -21.23 -14.31 3.25
C LYS A 80 -20.75 -13.24 4.23
N ALA A 81 -21.68 -12.70 5.00
CA ALA A 81 -21.36 -11.85 6.12
C ALA A 81 -20.98 -12.69 7.35
N SER A 82 -20.01 -12.26 8.08
CA SER A 82 -19.55 -12.85 9.34
C SER A 82 -19.87 -11.93 10.52
N LEU A 83 -20.33 -12.55 11.61
CA LEU A 83 -20.52 -11.90 12.89
C LEU A 83 -19.30 -12.15 13.77
N SER A 84 -18.72 -11.12 14.33
CA SER A 84 -17.66 -11.23 15.33
C SER A 84 -17.98 -10.38 16.54
N PHE A 85 -17.67 -10.89 17.72
CA PHE A 85 -17.79 -10.14 18.98
C PHE A 85 -16.47 -9.43 19.26
N GLU A 86 -16.55 -8.16 19.53
CA GLU A 86 -15.43 -7.36 19.99
C GLU A 86 -15.94 -6.41 21.07
N THR A 87 -15.61 -6.80 22.31
CA THR A 87 -16.11 -6.14 23.54
C THR A 87 -16.17 -4.62 23.41
N PRO A 88 -17.32 -3.97 23.69
CA PRO A 88 -18.57 -4.56 24.14
C PRO A 88 -19.59 -4.89 23.04
N ASN A 89 -19.24 -4.74 21.77
CA ASN A 89 -20.17 -4.78 20.66
C ASN A 89 -19.91 -5.92 19.66
N TYR A 90 -20.86 -6.12 18.77
CA TYR A 90 -20.76 -7.05 17.65
C TYR A 90 -20.45 -6.32 16.36
N LYS A 91 -19.65 -6.94 15.51
CA LYS A 91 -19.28 -6.45 14.18
C LYS A 91 -19.83 -7.37 13.11
N VAL A 92 -20.44 -6.78 12.09
CA VAL A 92 -20.84 -7.50 10.88
C VAL A 92 -19.89 -7.10 9.76
N GLN A 93 -19.15 -8.06 9.24
CA GLN A 93 -18.12 -7.87 8.23
C GLN A 93 -18.26 -8.89 7.11
N PHE A 94 -17.85 -8.52 5.90
CA PHE A 94 -17.82 -9.45 4.78
C PHE A 94 -16.68 -9.16 3.80
N GLY A 95 -16.34 -10.14 3.00
CA GLY A 95 -15.35 -10.09 1.96
C GLY A 95 -13.91 -10.09 2.48
N LYS A 96 -13.04 -10.67 1.68
CA LYS A 96 -11.58 -10.62 1.86
C LYS A 96 -10.96 -10.16 0.55
N TYR A 97 -10.47 -8.93 0.51
CA TYR A 97 -9.88 -8.33 -0.68
C TYR A 97 -8.40 -8.10 -0.46
N LYS A 98 -7.56 -8.69 -1.28
CA LYS A 98 -6.11 -8.46 -1.21
C LYS A 98 -5.75 -7.03 -1.62
N PHE A 99 -6.45 -6.48 -2.61
CA PHE A 99 -6.20 -5.14 -3.12
C PHE A 99 -7.29 -4.18 -2.68
N ARG A 100 -6.88 -3.03 -2.13
CA ARG A 100 -7.77 -1.97 -1.66
C ARG A 100 -8.79 -1.54 -2.71
N ILE A 101 -8.37 -1.43 -3.98
CA ILE A 101 -9.23 -0.98 -5.06
C ILE A 101 -10.44 -1.90 -5.31
N ARG A 102 -10.25 -3.23 -5.14
CA ARG A 102 -11.36 -4.20 -5.24
C ARG A 102 -12.35 -4.02 -4.09
N GLY A 103 -11.84 -3.80 -2.89
CA GLY A 103 -12.67 -3.50 -1.72
C GLY A 103 -13.47 -2.21 -1.88
N ILE A 104 -12.88 -1.15 -2.43
CA ILE A 104 -13.56 0.13 -2.69
C ILE A 104 -14.69 -0.04 -3.71
N LYS A 105 -14.46 -0.73 -4.83
CA LYS A 105 -15.50 -0.99 -5.82
C LYS A 105 -16.70 -1.72 -5.23
N LYS A 106 -16.46 -2.71 -4.38
CA LYS A 106 -17.54 -3.44 -3.72
C LYS A 106 -18.24 -2.58 -2.66
N LEU A 107 -17.46 -1.79 -1.92
CA LEU A 107 -17.97 -0.86 -0.92
C LEU A 107 -18.96 0.15 -1.54
N ASP A 108 -18.66 0.70 -2.71
CA ASP A 108 -19.55 1.65 -3.39
C ASP A 108 -20.94 1.03 -3.70
N THR A 109 -20.94 -0.24 -4.09
CA THR A 109 -22.19 -0.99 -4.30
C THR A 109 -22.95 -1.20 -2.99
N VAL A 110 -22.24 -1.57 -1.93
CA VAL A 110 -22.84 -1.87 -0.62
C VAL A 110 -23.34 -0.62 0.08
N LYS A 111 -22.66 0.51 -0.07
CA LYS A 111 -23.08 1.80 0.52
C LYS A 111 -24.45 2.27 0.05
N ARG A 112 -24.93 1.82 -1.09
CA ARG A 112 -26.28 2.14 -1.57
C ARG A 112 -27.38 1.60 -0.65
N TYR A 113 -27.09 0.48 0.03
CA TYR A 113 -28.02 -0.18 0.95
C TYR A 113 -27.61 0.00 2.42
N PHE A 114 -26.30 0.09 2.67
CA PHE A 114 -25.70 0.24 3.99
C PHE A 114 -24.76 1.46 4.01
N PRO A 115 -25.28 2.67 4.16
CA PRO A 115 -24.47 3.91 4.06
C PRO A 115 -23.34 4.00 5.08
N ALA A 116 -23.52 3.36 6.25
CA ALA A 116 -22.51 3.32 7.31
C ALA A 116 -21.36 2.34 7.05
N ALA A 117 -21.41 1.57 5.94
CA ALA A 117 -20.36 0.62 5.61
C ALA A 117 -19.04 1.32 5.30
N PHE A 118 -17.94 0.71 5.71
CA PHE A 118 -16.60 1.20 5.42
C PHE A 118 -15.57 0.06 5.26
N LEU A 119 -14.46 0.38 4.60
CA LEU A 119 -13.40 -0.56 4.34
C LEU A 119 -12.36 -0.54 5.46
N LEU A 120 -12.05 -1.70 5.97
CA LEU A 120 -11.01 -1.93 7.00
C LEU A 120 -9.85 -2.72 6.42
N LYS A 121 -8.64 -2.37 6.84
CA LYS A 121 -7.45 -3.19 6.64
C LYS A 121 -7.29 -4.11 7.85
N LYS A 122 -7.13 -5.39 7.61
CA LYS A 122 -6.84 -6.41 8.63
C LYS A 122 -5.52 -7.10 8.33
N VAL A 123 -4.87 -7.54 9.39
CA VAL A 123 -3.72 -8.44 9.36
C VAL A 123 -4.16 -9.75 9.96
N LEU A 124 -3.79 -10.87 9.32
CA LEU A 124 -4.06 -12.23 9.81
C LEU A 124 -3.12 -12.59 10.96
#